data_0c109d726b0aac08d9350d8b632ac2ff
#
_entry.id   0c109d726b0aac08d9350d8b632ac2ff
#
_cell.length_a   1.000
_cell.length_b   1.000
_cell.length_c   1.000
_cell.angle_alpha   90.00
_cell.angle_beta   90.00
_cell.angle_gamma   90.00
#
_symmetry.space_group_name_H-M   'P 1'
#
loop_
_entity.id
_entity.type
_entity.pdbx_description
1 polymer ?
#
loop_
_entity_poly.entity_id
_entity_poly.type
_entity_poly.pdbx_seq_one_letter_code
_entity_poly.pdbx_strand_id
1 'polypeptide(L)'
;MIITISWLKEHLQTKANESKIIDQLTNIGLEVENIKENSGELSDFKVAKILKAEKHPNADKLKVCDVSLGDSRIIKVVCGASNARDGLVTIYAPPGATIPKTKFKLKIAKIRGVESRGMLCSGNELNLSNESTGIVELKNKEKEIGKSYFKTKSEKALDISITPNRADCLGVRGIARDLASSGLGSLLKLKKKSLKPNFKQPIKISISKEKNQGCLSFGSCYIKNITNKESPEWLK
;
A
#
# COMPACT_ATOMS: atom_id res chain seq x y z
N MET A 1 -9.55 14.33 7.36
CA MET A 1 -9.04 13.94 6.02
C MET A 1 -7.61 13.46 6.14
N ILE A 2 -7.36 12.21 5.73
CA ILE A 2 -5.99 11.67 5.86
C ILE A 2 -5.28 11.79 4.52
N ILE A 3 -4.12 12.46 4.50
CA ILE A 3 -3.25 12.60 3.32
C ILE A 3 -1.79 12.31 3.69
N THR A 4 -0.99 11.90 2.71
CA THR A 4 0.46 11.81 2.88
C THR A 4 1.16 13.00 2.25
N ILE A 5 2.36 13.30 2.71
CA ILE A 5 3.17 14.41 2.14
C ILE A 5 3.55 14.13 0.68
N SER A 6 3.82 12.87 0.31
CA SER A 6 4.12 12.52 -1.08
C SER A 6 2.91 12.75 -1.97
N TRP A 7 1.72 12.33 -1.54
CA TRP A 7 0.48 12.55 -2.28
C TRP A 7 0.17 14.05 -2.43
N LEU A 8 0.37 14.85 -1.37
CA LEU A 8 0.23 16.30 -1.45
C LEU A 8 1.18 16.89 -2.52
N LYS A 9 2.44 16.43 -2.55
CA LYS A 9 3.46 16.89 -3.52
C LYS A 9 3.18 16.48 -4.97
N GLU A 10 2.29 15.53 -5.22
CA GLU A 10 1.80 15.26 -6.58
C GLU A 10 0.94 16.39 -7.14
N HIS A 11 0.39 17.24 -6.26
CA HIS A 11 -0.46 18.37 -6.60
C HIS A 11 0.17 19.73 -6.29
N LEU A 12 1.14 19.79 -5.39
CA LEU A 12 1.80 21.03 -4.94
C LEU A 12 3.30 20.97 -5.23
N GLN A 13 3.80 21.87 -6.05
CA GLN A 13 5.23 22.09 -6.22
C GLN A 13 5.73 23.01 -5.10
N THR A 14 6.46 22.46 -4.14
CA THR A 14 7.00 23.20 -3.01
C THR A 14 8.38 22.70 -2.60
N LYS A 15 9.22 23.60 -2.11
CA LYS A 15 10.50 23.31 -1.46
C LYS A 15 10.39 23.27 0.06
N ALA A 16 9.19 23.50 0.62
CA ALA A 16 8.97 23.48 2.05
C ALA A 16 9.21 22.07 2.63
N ASN A 17 9.79 22.02 3.81
CA ASN A 17 9.89 20.79 4.58
C ASN A 17 8.53 20.44 5.22
N GLU A 18 8.44 19.25 5.82
CA GLU A 18 7.20 18.75 6.42
C GLU A 18 6.67 19.64 7.53
N SER A 19 7.55 20.10 8.44
CA SER A 19 7.14 20.98 9.55
C SER A 19 6.47 22.25 9.02
N LYS A 20 7.08 22.91 8.05
CA LYS A 20 6.53 24.13 7.46
C LYS A 20 5.19 23.90 6.75
N ILE A 21 4.99 22.72 6.14
CA ILE A 21 3.70 22.36 5.54
C ILE A 21 2.65 22.21 6.63
N ILE A 22 2.96 21.52 7.73
CA ILE A 22 2.05 21.27 8.86
C ILE A 22 1.67 22.60 9.52
N ASP A 23 2.64 23.46 9.82
CA ASP A 23 2.41 24.77 10.40
C ASP A 23 1.51 25.63 9.51
N GLN A 24 1.77 25.62 8.19
CA GLN A 24 0.98 26.40 7.24
C GLN A 24 -0.45 25.87 7.09
N LEU A 25 -0.65 24.55 7.14
CA LEU A 25 -2.00 23.95 7.14
C LEU A 25 -2.81 24.50 8.32
N THR A 26 -2.27 24.50 9.52
CA THR A 26 -2.93 25.02 10.70
C THR A 26 -3.18 26.54 10.57
N ASN A 27 -2.22 27.30 10.06
CA ASN A 27 -2.36 28.76 9.87
C ASN A 27 -3.48 29.15 8.89
N ILE A 28 -3.77 28.31 7.89
CA ILE A 28 -4.87 28.55 6.94
C ILE A 28 -6.21 27.91 7.36
N GLY A 29 -6.29 27.41 8.61
CA GLY A 29 -7.51 26.85 9.19
C GLY A 29 -7.78 25.37 8.81
N LEU A 30 -6.75 24.66 8.36
CA LEU A 30 -6.77 23.21 8.12
C LEU A 30 -5.95 22.53 9.22
N GLU A 31 -6.53 22.36 10.40
CA GLU A 31 -5.86 21.85 11.58
C GLU A 31 -5.39 20.41 11.40
N VAL A 32 -4.11 20.16 11.68
CA VAL A 32 -3.56 18.80 11.71
C VAL A 32 -3.74 18.22 13.11
N GLU A 33 -4.75 17.38 13.28
CA GLU A 33 -5.09 16.77 14.57
C GLU A 33 -4.12 15.65 14.96
N ASN A 34 -3.63 14.90 13.97
CA ASN A 34 -2.76 13.77 14.26
C ASN A 34 -1.75 13.52 13.12
N ILE A 35 -0.57 13.04 13.47
CA ILE A 35 0.47 12.63 12.54
C ILE A 35 0.74 11.15 12.79
N LYS A 36 0.33 10.30 11.85
CA LYS A 36 0.62 8.88 11.88
C LYS A 36 1.92 8.63 11.12
N GLU A 37 2.96 8.24 11.81
CA GLU A 37 4.15 7.72 11.18
C GLU A 37 3.89 6.26 10.79
N ASN A 38 3.90 5.98 9.51
CA ASN A 38 4.01 4.62 9.05
C ASN A 38 5.47 4.23 9.31
N SER A 39 5.71 3.71 10.51
CA SER A 39 7.01 3.18 10.87
C SER A 39 7.42 2.22 9.78
N GLY A 40 8.64 2.32 9.27
CA GLY A 40 9.17 1.44 8.24
C GLY A 40 9.29 -0.04 8.69
N GLU A 41 8.51 -0.46 9.68
CA GLU A 41 8.41 -1.80 10.24
C GLU A 41 8.17 -2.87 9.17
N LEU A 42 7.50 -2.48 8.06
CA LEU A 42 7.26 -3.38 6.95
C LEU A 42 8.43 -3.44 5.94
N SER A 43 9.40 -2.55 6.00
CA SER A 43 10.56 -2.55 5.09
C SER A 43 11.47 -3.77 5.28
N ASP A 44 11.43 -4.38 6.46
CA ASP A 44 12.24 -5.54 6.81
C ASP A 44 11.73 -6.84 6.19
N PHE A 45 10.45 -6.87 5.77
CA PHE A 45 9.86 -8.02 5.10
C PHE A 45 10.41 -8.15 3.68
N LYS A 46 11.09 -9.26 3.39
CA LYS A 46 11.80 -9.45 2.13
C LYS A 46 11.16 -10.54 1.28
N VAL A 47 11.24 -10.37 -0.02
CA VAL A 47 10.95 -11.44 -0.96
C VAL A 47 12.05 -12.49 -0.83
N ALA A 48 11.65 -13.74 -0.61
CA ALA A 48 12.56 -14.85 -0.38
C ALA A 48 12.16 -16.08 -1.19
N LYS A 49 13.11 -16.96 -1.50
CA LYS A 49 12.87 -18.24 -2.16
C LYS A 49 13.17 -19.38 -1.23
N ILE A 50 12.28 -20.33 -1.11
CA ILE A 50 12.52 -21.61 -0.45
C ILE A 50 13.35 -22.47 -1.40
N LEU A 51 14.59 -22.77 -1.03
CA LEU A 51 15.46 -23.66 -1.80
C LEU A 51 15.09 -25.12 -1.55
N LYS A 52 14.83 -25.46 -0.29
CA LYS A 52 14.51 -26.80 0.17
C LYS A 52 13.53 -26.74 1.34
N ALA A 53 12.53 -27.63 1.36
CA ALA A 53 11.56 -27.77 2.44
C ALA A 53 11.48 -29.24 2.87
N GLU A 54 12.09 -29.60 3.99
CA GLU A 54 12.12 -30.96 4.53
C GLU A 54 11.18 -31.11 5.73
N LYS A 55 10.74 -32.33 6.01
CA LYS A 55 9.98 -32.61 7.25
C LYS A 55 10.83 -32.33 8.47
N HIS A 56 10.22 -31.72 9.49
CA HIS A 56 10.89 -31.46 10.74
C HIS A 56 11.17 -32.78 11.50
N PRO A 57 12.38 -33.00 12.01
CA PRO A 57 12.75 -34.31 12.64
C PRO A 57 11.88 -34.66 13.86
N ASN A 58 11.38 -33.67 14.59
CA ASN A 58 10.65 -33.86 15.83
C ASN A 58 9.21 -33.32 15.81
N ALA A 59 8.62 -33.10 14.59
CA ALA A 59 7.27 -32.57 14.48
C ALA A 59 6.64 -32.83 13.10
N ASP A 60 5.63 -33.69 13.04
CA ASP A 60 5.00 -34.13 11.77
C ASP A 60 4.32 -32.99 10.99
N LYS A 61 3.86 -31.95 11.65
CA LYS A 61 3.16 -30.82 11.02
C LYS A 61 4.08 -29.66 10.63
N LEU A 62 5.38 -29.77 10.92
CA LEU A 62 6.34 -28.70 10.62
C LEU A 62 7.30 -29.10 9.51
N LYS A 63 7.82 -28.11 8.83
CA LYS A 63 8.90 -28.23 7.84
C LYS A 63 10.06 -27.35 8.24
N VAL A 64 11.26 -27.79 7.93
CA VAL A 64 12.49 -27.01 8.00
C VAL A 64 12.77 -26.52 6.60
N CYS A 65 12.74 -25.21 6.40
CA CYS A 65 12.95 -24.60 5.11
C CYS A 65 14.31 -23.92 5.04
N ASP A 66 15.07 -24.22 4.02
CA ASP A 66 16.28 -23.48 3.64
C ASP A 66 15.86 -22.34 2.72
N VAL A 67 16.04 -21.11 3.18
CA VAL A 67 15.52 -19.90 2.55
C VAL A 67 16.67 -19.04 2.04
N SER A 68 16.58 -18.59 0.78
CA SER A 68 17.53 -17.67 0.15
C SER A 68 16.94 -16.29 -0.01
N LEU A 69 17.76 -15.27 0.25
CA LEU A 69 17.49 -13.87 -0.04
C LEU A 69 18.23 -13.36 -1.29
N GLY A 70 18.72 -14.30 -2.13
CA GLY A 70 19.45 -13.95 -3.35
C GLY A 70 20.95 -13.72 -3.14
N ASP A 71 21.43 -13.83 -1.91
CA ASP A 71 22.84 -13.89 -1.57
C ASP A 71 23.29 -15.35 -1.33
N SER A 72 24.57 -15.56 -1.05
CA SER A 72 25.13 -16.90 -0.78
C SER A 72 24.72 -17.51 0.57
N ARG A 73 24.01 -16.75 1.43
CA ARG A 73 23.61 -17.21 2.76
C ARG A 73 22.28 -17.96 2.69
N ILE A 74 22.26 -19.10 3.35
CA ILE A 74 21.05 -19.90 3.54
C ILE A 74 20.53 -19.67 4.95
N ILE A 75 19.27 -19.31 5.08
CA ILE A 75 18.61 -19.05 6.35
C ILE A 75 17.67 -20.22 6.65
N LYS A 76 17.84 -20.87 7.81
CA LYS A 76 16.93 -21.90 8.26
C LYS A 76 15.69 -21.30 8.93
N VAL A 77 14.52 -21.70 8.46
CA VAL A 77 13.23 -21.25 9.00
C VAL A 77 12.32 -22.47 9.21
N VAL A 78 11.78 -22.61 10.40
CA VAL A 78 10.77 -23.64 10.68
C VAL A 78 9.41 -23.07 10.32
N CYS A 79 8.66 -23.80 9.47
CA CYS A 79 7.38 -23.36 8.91
C CYS A 79 6.30 -24.44 9.13
N GLY A 80 5.11 -24.01 9.59
CA GLY A 80 3.95 -24.87 9.78
C GLY A 80 2.97 -24.86 8.59
N ALA A 81 3.27 -24.10 7.55
CA ALA A 81 2.36 -23.97 6.40
C ALA A 81 2.41 -25.23 5.50
N SER A 82 1.26 -25.75 5.14
CA SER A 82 1.13 -26.93 4.28
C SER A 82 1.68 -26.71 2.88
N ASN A 83 1.55 -25.48 2.37
CA ASN A 83 1.98 -25.09 1.03
C ASN A 83 3.48 -24.78 0.91
N ALA A 84 4.26 -24.80 2.01
CA ALA A 84 5.71 -24.64 1.95
C ALA A 84 6.34 -25.80 1.14
N ARG A 85 7.06 -25.45 0.05
CA ARG A 85 7.68 -26.40 -0.88
C ARG A 85 8.90 -25.82 -1.56
N ASP A 86 9.70 -26.67 -2.14
CA ASP A 86 10.89 -26.27 -2.90
C ASP A 86 10.50 -25.34 -4.05
N GLY A 87 11.33 -24.33 -4.28
CA GLY A 87 11.16 -23.35 -5.35
C GLY A 87 10.14 -22.25 -5.08
N LEU A 88 9.35 -22.33 -4.01
CA LEU A 88 8.32 -21.32 -3.70
C LEU A 88 8.96 -19.97 -3.37
N VAL A 89 8.48 -18.92 -4.03
CA VAL A 89 8.81 -17.53 -3.70
C VAL A 89 7.73 -16.99 -2.75
N THR A 90 8.17 -16.44 -1.62
CA THR A 90 7.28 -16.02 -0.53
C THR A 90 7.84 -14.80 0.20
N ILE A 91 7.18 -14.38 1.29
CA ILE A 91 7.58 -13.25 2.11
C ILE A 91 8.24 -13.78 3.40
N TYR A 92 9.47 -13.35 3.62
CA TYR A 92 10.25 -13.64 4.79
C TYR A 92 10.32 -12.47 5.74
N ALA A 93 10.08 -12.71 7.02
CA ALA A 93 10.25 -11.79 8.13
C ALA A 93 11.51 -12.15 8.93
N PRO A 94 12.52 -11.28 9.00
CA PRO A 94 13.75 -11.53 9.78
C PRO A 94 13.50 -11.42 11.29
N PRO A 95 14.42 -11.94 12.12
CA PRO A 95 14.42 -11.63 13.53
C PRO A 95 14.52 -10.13 13.77
N GLY A 96 13.73 -9.62 14.71
CA GLY A 96 13.58 -8.17 14.96
C GLY A 96 12.36 -7.55 14.29
N ALA A 97 11.83 -8.13 13.21
CA ALA A 97 10.61 -7.65 12.57
C ALA A 97 9.39 -7.85 13.49
N THR A 98 8.43 -6.91 13.40
CA THR A 98 7.17 -6.98 14.13
C THR A 98 6.06 -7.42 13.17
N ILE A 99 5.36 -8.51 13.49
CA ILE A 99 4.25 -9.01 12.68
C ILE A 99 3.06 -8.05 12.79
N PRO A 100 2.55 -7.50 11.67
CA PRO A 100 1.54 -6.44 11.67
C PRO A 100 0.26 -6.79 12.44
N LYS A 101 -0.24 -8.01 12.29
CA LYS A 101 -1.51 -8.43 12.90
C LYS A 101 -1.39 -8.67 14.39
N THR A 102 -0.39 -9.39 14.82
CA THR A 102 -0.24 -9.84 16.21
C THR A 102 0.60 -8.88 17.06
N LYS A 103 1.27 -7.91 16.43
CA LYS A 103 2.26 -7.01 17.06
C LYS A 103 3.40 -7.77 17.75
N PHE A 104 3.57 -9.05 17.41
CA PHE A 104 4.63 -9.90 17.96
C PHE A 104 5.96 -9.59 17.28
N LYS A 105 6.98 -9.29 18.08
CA LYS A 105 8.35 -9.07 17.60
C LYS A 105 9.09 -10.39 17.49
N LEU A 106 9.52 -10.74 16.29
CA LEU A 106 10.22 -11.99 15.99
C LEU A 106 11.60 -12.04 16.67
N LYS A 107 11.93 -13.21 17.19
CA LYS A 107 13.25 -13.53 17.74
C LYS A 107 13.76 -14.82 17.10
N ILE A 108 15.07 -15.02 17.13
CA ILE A 108 15.63 -16.35 16.83
C ILE A 108 15.09 -17.30 17.90
N ALA A 109 14.48 -18.39 17.47
CA ALA A 109 13.84 -19.35 18.36
C ALA A 109 14.26 -20.78 18.01
N LYS A 110 14.37 -21.62 19.02
CA LYS A 110 14.59 -23.07 18.85
C LYS A 110 13.24 -23.77 18.92
N ILE A 111 12.74 -24.23 17.78
CA ILE A 111 11.43 -24.87 17.66
C ILE A 111 11.65 -26.39 17.62
N ARG A 112 11.23 -27.09 18.68
CA ARG A 112 11.41 -28.55 18.86
C ARG A 112 12.82 -29.07 18.51
N GLY A 113 13.85 -28.30 18.90
CA GLY A 113 15.25 -28.67 18.71
C GLY A 113 15.93 -28.06 17.48
N VAL A 114 15.17 -27.51 16.52
CA VAL A 114 15.71 -26.84 15.31
C VAL A 114 15.67 -25.34 15.47
N GLU A 115 16.76 -24.65 15.17
CA GLU A 115 16.86 -23.20 15.20
C GLU A 115 16.11 -22.61 14.00
N SER A 116 15.19 -21.67 14.26
CA SER A 116 14.49 -20.88 13.26
C SER A 116 14.92 -19.41 13.34
N ARG A 117 15.41 -18.88 12.23
CA ARG A 117 15.90 -17.50 12.09
C ARG A 117 14.89 -16.68 11.31
N GLY A 118 13.74 -16.39 11.92
CA GLY A 118 12.67 -15.63 11.31
C GLY A 118 11.45 -16.47 10.97
N MET A 119 10.58 -15.95 10.11
CA MET A 119 9.30 -16.53 9.78
C MET A 119 8.95 -16.34 8.30
N LEU A 120 8.26 -17.32 7.70
CA LEU A 120 7.59 -17.18 6.42
C LEU A 120 6.12 -16.79 6.69
N CYS A 121 5.66 -15.73 6.07
CA CYS A 121 4.42 -15.07 6.48
C CYS A 121 3.21 -15.50 5.64
N SER A 122 2.06 -15.62 6.28
CA SER A 122 0.74 -15.72 5.65
C SER A 122 0.19 -14.33 5.29
N GLY A 123 -0.80 -14.27 4.39
CA GLY A 123 -1.49 -13.02 4.08
C GLY A 123 -2.18 -12.40 5.28
N ASN A 124 -2.71 -13.23 6.17
CA ASN A 124 -3.39 -12.79 7.39
C ASN A 124 -2.44 -12.12 8.38
N GLU A 125 -1.23 -12.67 8.59
CA GLU A 125 -0.21 -12.10 9.47
C GLU A 125 0.28 -10.74 9.01
N LEU A 126 0.28 -10.53 7.71
CA LEU A 126 0.68 -9.27 7.07
C LEU A 126 -0.47 -8.27 6.88
N ASN A 127 -1.70 -8.60 7.31
CA ASN A 127 -2.93 -7.83 7.03
C ASN A 127 -3.22 -7.64 5.52
N LEU A 128 -2.76 -8.55 4.66
CA LEU A 128 -2.99 -8.53 3.22
C LEU A 128 -4.27 -9.26 2.82
N SER A 129 -4.67 -10.28 3.58
CA SER A 129 -5.89 -11.06 3.36
C SER A 129 -6.38 -11.69 4.67
N ASN A 130 -7.60 -12.25 4.64
CA ASN A 130 -8.12 -13.03 5.77
C ASN A 130 -7.66 -14.50 5.76
N GLU A 131 -6.91 -14.91 4.74
CA GLU A 131 -6.45 -16.30 4.62
C GLU A 131 -5.27 -16.57 5.56
N SER A 132 -5.43 -17.60 6.40
CA SER A 132 -4.44 -18.07 7.36
C SER A 132 -3.89 -19.46 7.03
N THR A 133 -4.37 -20.10 5.95
CA THR A 133 -4.13 -21.52 5.66
C THR A 133 -2.78 -21.83 5.04
N GLY A 134 -1.96 -20.83 4.76
CA GLY A 134 -0.64 -21.01 4.16
C GLY A 134 0.19 -19.74 4.17
N ILE A 135 1.42 -19.84 3.71
CA ILE A 135 2.29 -18.68 3.45
C ILE A 135 1.94 -18.06 2.10
N VAL A 136 2.22 -16.77 1.96
CA VAL A 136 2.00 -16.03 0.71
C VAL A 136 2.80 -16.64 -0.43
N GLU A 137 2.15 -16.90 -1.57
CA GLU A 137 2.79 -17.36 -2.79
C GLU A 137 2.95 -16.19 -3.77
N LEU A 138 4.18 -15.84 -4.08
CA LEU A 138 4.49 -14.75 -4.99
C LEU A 138 4.80 -15.30 -6.38
N LYS A 139 3.91 -15.04 -7.36
CA LYS A 139 4.14 -15.42 -8.75
C LYS A 139 4.98 -14.36 -9.47
N ASN A 140 5.92 -14.80 -10.31
CA ASN A 140 6.77 -13.92 -11.15
C ASN A 140 7.61 -12.88 -10.37
N LYS A 141 8.01 -13.19 -9.14
CA LYS A 141 8.80 -12.31 -8.27
C LYS A 141 10.24 -12.77 -8.05
N GLU A 142 10.76 -13.70 -8.84
CA GLU A 142 12.12 -14.25 -8.73
C GLU A 142 13.21 -13.17 -8.84
N LYS A 143 12.97 -12.13 -9.65
CA LYS A 143 13.89 -10.97 -9.82
C LYS A 143 13.87 -10.00 -8.63
N GLU A 144 12.93 -10.17 -7.71
CA GLU A 144 12.78 -9.31 -6.52
C GLU A 144 13.33 -9.98 -5.25
N ILE A 145 13.85 -11.20 -5.33
CA ILE A 145 14.43 -11.92 -4.18
C ILE A 145 15.49 -11.05 -3.48
N GLY A 146 15.40 -10.96 -2.16
CA GLY A 146 16.25 -10.12 -1.31
C GLY A 146 15.80 -8.66 -1.18
N LYS A 147 14.92 -8.17 -2.05
CA LYS A 147 14.36 -6.82 -1.94
C LYS A 147 13.23 -6.80 -0.90
N SER A 148 12.97 -5.62 -0.34
CA SER A 148 11.78 -5.43 0.49
C SER A 148 10.52 -5.70 -0.33
N TYR A 149 9.60 -6.49 0.22
CA TYR A 149 8.31 -6.73 -0.39
C TYR A 149 7.43 -5.48 -0.34
N PHE A 150 7.41 -4.82 0.80
CA PHE A 150 6.70 -3.57 0.96
C PHE A 150 7.60 -2.42 0.51
N LYS A 151 7.23 -1.76 -0.58
CA LYS A 151 7.96 -0.60 -1.11
C LYS A 151 7.66 0.69 -0.33
N THR A 152 7.09 0.58 0.84
CA THR A 152 6.75 1.72 1.68
C THR A 152 8.01 2.40 2.19
N LYS A 153 8.30 3.58 1.66
CA LYS A 153 9.13 4.55 2.37
C LYS A 153 8.38 4.90 3.66
N SER A 154 9.11 5.01 4.77
CA SER A 154 8.57 5.65 5.98
C SER A 154 7.96 6.99 5.59
N GLU A 155 6.65 7.10 5.69
CA GLU A 155 5.93 8.30 5.28
C GLU A 155 4.92 8.69 6.35
N LYS A 156 4.85 9.99 6.62
CA LYS A 156 3.89 10.55 7.56
C LYS A 156 2.55 10.77 6.88
N ALA A 157 1.50 10.24 7.48
CA ALA A 157 0.13 10.53 7.13
C ALA A 157 -0.41 11.61 8.10
N LEU A 158 -0.87 12.70 7.53
CA LEU A 158 -1.47 13.82 8.26
C LEU A 158 -2.98 13.61 8.34
N ASP A 159 -3.53 13.59 9.53
CA ASP A 159 -4.98 13.61 9.75
C ASP A 159 -5.42 15.06 9.95
N ILE A 160 -6.14 15.59 8.97
CA ILE A 160 -6.52 17.01 8.89
C ILE A 160 -8.00 17.14 9.20
N SER A 161 -8.34 17.97 10.14
CA SER A 161 -9.72 18.36 10.46
C SER A 161 -10.26 19.31 9.39
N ILE A 162 -11.34 18.92 8.74
CA ILE A 162 -11.98 19.73 7.71
C ILE A 162 -13.34 20.18 8.23
N THR A 163 -13.51 21.48 8.38
CA THR A 163 -14.78 22.06 8.82
C THR A 163 -15.87 21.89 7.75
N PRO A 164 -17.17 21.79 8.11
CA PRO A 164 -18.27 21.51 7.16
C PRO A 164 -18.39 22.52 6.02
N ASN A 165 -17.96 23.75 6.20
CA ASN A 165 -17.96 24.79 5.18
C ASN A 165 -16.79 24.70 4.18
N ARG A 166 -15.84 23.77 4.38
CA ARG A 166 -14.64 23.57 3.56
C ARG A 166 -14.70 22.26 2.78
N ALA A 167 -15.86 21.93 2.22
CA ALA A 167 -16.01 20.73 1.38
C ALA A 167 -15.02 20.65 0.20
N ASP A 168 -14.52 21.78 -0.26
CA ASP A 168 -13.48 21.90 -1.28
C ASP A 168 -12.12 21.31 -0.84
N CYS A 169 -11.87 21.20 0.47
CA CYS A 169 -10.66 20.59 1.07
C CYS A 169 -10.85 19.12 1.46
N LEU A 170 -12.00 18.49 1.16
CA LEU A 170 -12.19 17.03 1.31
C LEU A 170 -11.41 16.21 0.28
N GLY A 171 -10.55 16.81 -0.50
CA GLY A 171 -9.63 16.19 -1.44
C GLY A 171 -8.25 16.83 -1.39
N VAL A 172 -7.20 16.01 -1.59
CA VAL A 172 -5.81 16.47 -1.52
C VAL A 172 -5.50 17.67 -2.42
N ARG A 173 -6.18 17.75 -3.58
CA ARG A 173 -5.99 18.87 -4.51
C ARG A 173 -6.55 20.20 -3.97
N GLY A 174 -7.66 20.17 -3.23
CA GLY A 174 -8.20 21.37 -2.57
C GLY A 174 -7.23 21.90 -1.51
N ILE A 175 -6.67 20.99 -0.72
CA ILE A 175 -5.63 21.31 0.28
C ILE A 175 -4.38 21.89 -0.41
N ALA A 176 -3.92 21.27 -1.50
CA ALA A 176 -2.78 21.76 -2.27
C ALA A 176 -3.02 23.16 -2.86
N ARG A 177 -4.25 23.45 -3.32
CA ARG A 177 -4.65 24.77 -3.83
C ARG A 177 -4.55 25.84 -2.73
N ASP A 178 -5.03 25.53 -1.55
CA ASP A 178 -5.02 26.49 -0.44
C ASP A 178 -3.59 26.76 0.08
N LEU A 179 -2.75 25.73 0.17
CA LEU A 179 -1.35 25.89 0.45
C LEU A 179 -0.62 26.70 -0.64
N ALA A 180 -0.95 26.52 -1.91
CA ALA A 180 -0.40 27.33 -2.99
C ALA A 180 -0.86 28.79 -2.87
N SER A 181 -2.14 29.03 -2.56
CA SER A 181 -2.69 30.36 -2.36
C SER A 181 -2.07 31.11 -1.17
N SER A 182 -1.65 30.36 -0.15
CA SER A 182 -0.91 30.92 1.01
C SER A 182 0.57 31.19 0.75
N GLY A 183 1.04 30.99 -0.49
CA GLY A 183 2.42 31.25 -0.87
C GLY A 183 3.40 30.10 -0.58
N LEU A 184 2.94 28.92 -0.15
CA LEU A 184 3.83 27.80 0.17
C LEU A 184 4.36 27.04 -1.06
N GLY A 185 3.91 27.39 -2.24
CA GLY A 185 4.32 26.75 -3.48
C GLY A 185 3.38 27.07 -4.64
N SER A 186 3.39 26.24 -5.66
CA SER A 186 2.56 26.40 -6.86
C SER A 186 1.70 25.16 -7.10
N LEU A 187 0.42 25.36 -7.40
CA LEU A 187 -0.49 24.27 -7.74
C LEU A 187 -0.12 23.65 -9.09
N LEU A 188 0.14 22.37 -9.12
CA LEU A 188 0.47 21.65 -10.35
C LEU A 188 -0.76 21.51 -11.25
N LYS A 189 -0.57 21.67 -12.56
CA LYS A 189 -1.60 21.46 -13.56
C LYS A 189 -1.97 19.97 -13.63
N LEU A 190 -3.26 19.65 -13.66
CA LEU A 190 -3.72 18.28 -13.90
C LEU A 190 -3.34 17.84 -15.31
N LYS A 191 -2.68 16.69 -15.40
CA LYS A 191 -2.44 16.03 -16.68
C LYS A 191 -3.77 15.46 -17.19
N LYS A 192 -4.47 16.20 -18.02
CA LYS A 192 -5.70 15.72 -18.67
C LYS A 192 -5.31 14.75 -19.80
N LYS A 193 -5.68 13.48 -19.69
CA LYS A 193 -5.63 12.57 -20.83
C LYS A 193 -6.86 12.88 -21.70
N SER A 194 -6.64 13.33 -22.92
CA SER A 194 -7.71 13.44 -23.92
C SER A 194 -8.14 12.03 -24.32
N LEU A 195 -9.33 11.64 -23.93
CA LEU A 195 -9.95 10.40 -24.39
C LEU A 195 -10.65 10.70 -25.71
N LYS A 196 -10.16 10.13 -26.82
CA LYS A 196 -10.84 10.19 -28.10
C LYS A 196 -11.91 9.09 -28.13
N PRO A 197 -13.19 9.42 -28.36
CA PRO A 197 -14.22 8.42 -28.51
C PRO A 197 -13.95 7.59 -29.78
N ASN A 198 -14.07 6.28 -29.70
CA ASN A 198 -13.86 5.36 -30.80
C ASN A 198 -15.17 4.76 -31.34
N PHE A 199 -16.30 5.17 -30.79
CA PHE A 199 -17.63 4.81 -31.26
C PHE A 199 -18.66 5.87 -30.83
N LYS A 200 -19.83 5.88 -31.51
CA LYS A 200 -20.91 6.80 -31.21
C LYS A 200 -21.68 6.34 -29.97
N GLN A 201 -21.96 7.27 -29.07
CA GLN A 201 -22.76 7.01 -27.87
C GLN A 201 -24.19 6.57 -28.25
N PRO A 202 -24.69 5.43 -27.72
CA PRO A 202 -26.02 4.94 -28.06
C PRO A 202 -27.15 5.65 -27.30
N ILE A 203 -26.83 6.32 -26.20
CA ILE A 203 -27.79 7.00 -25.32
C ILE A 203 -27.84 8.47 -25.66
N LYS A 204 -29.05 8.99 -25.90
CA LYS A 204 -29.31 10.46 -26.03
C LYS A 204 -29.56 11.01 -24.65
N ILE A 205 -28.86 12.09 -24.32
CA ILE A 205 -29.07 12.86 -23.10
C ILE A 205 -29.59 14.22 -23.47
N SER A 206 -30.67 14.64 -22.84
CA SER A 206 -31.24 15.97 -22.97
C SER A 206 -31.42 16.60 -21.60
N ILE A 207 -31.09 17.87 -21.47
CA ILE A 207 -31.34 18.66 -20.26
C ILE A 207 -32.56 19.54 -20.54
N SER A 208 -33.56 19.52 -19.65
CA SER A 208 -34.71 20.41 -19.73
C SER A 208 -34.25 21.88 -19.73
N LYS A 209 -34.92 22.72 -20.47
CA LYS A 209 -34.66 24.18 -20.54
C LYS A 209 -35.57 24.99 -19.61
N GLU A 210 -36.18 24.37 -18.62
CA GLU A 210 -37.06 25.07 -17.67
C GLU A 210 -36.30 26.06 -16.78
N LYS A 211 -36.96 27.14 -16.37
CA LYS A 211 -36.32 28.27 -15.67
C LYS A 211 -35.68 27.93 -14.31
N ASN A 212 -36.07 26.86 -13.65
CA ASN A 212 -35.56 26.48 -12.31
C ASN A 212 -34.90 25.09 -12.32
N GLN A 213 -34.12 24.78 -13.35
CA GLN A 213 -33.43 23.48 -13.42
C GLN A 213 -32.26 23.40 -12.44
N GLY A 214 -32.22 22.33 -11.64
CA GLY A 214 -31.14 22.08 -10.70
C GLY A 214 -29.83 21.60 -11.35
N CYS A 215 -29.86 21.24 -12.65
CA CYS A 215 -28.68 20.75 -13.39
C CYS A 215 -28.40 21.67 -14.59
N LEU A 216 -27.34 22.47 -14.50
CA LEU A 216 -26.94 23.40 -15.58
C LEU A 216 -26.12 22.72 -16.69
N SER A 217 -25.42 21.67 -16.36
CA SER A 217 -24.62 20.87 -17.32
C SER A 217 -24.49 19.42 -16.84
N PHE A 218 -24.50 18.49 -17.77
CA PHE A 218 -24.34 17.07 -17.50
C PHE A 218 -23.33 16.45 -18.45
N GLY A 219 -22.30 15.83 -17.91
CA GLY A 219 -21.30 15.09 -18.67
C GLY A 219 -21.52 13.59 -18.51
N SER A 220 -21.49 12.85 -19.60
CA SER A 220 -21.58 11.40 -19.57
C SER A 220 -20.51 10.72 -20.42
N CYS A 221 -20.14 9.53 -20.03
CA CYS A 221 -19.25 8.67 -20.80
C CYS A 221 -19.85 7.27 -20.85
N TYR A 222 -20.04 6.75 -22.06
CA TYR A 222 -20.48 5.37 -22.25
C TYR A 222 -19.28 4.48 -22.52
N ILE A 223 -19.10 3.47 -21.70
CA ILE A 223 -17.99 2.52 -21.80
C ILE A 223 -18.58 1.14 -22.10
N LYS A 224 -18.09 0.47 -23.14
CA LYS A 224 -18.54 -0.87 -23.56
C LYS A 224 -17.43 -1.91 -23.40
N ASN A 225 -17.82 -3.18 -23.48
CA ASN A 225 -16.92 -4.33 -23.38
C ASN A 225 -16.16 -4.38 -22.05
N ILE A 226 -16.82 -3.99 -20.96
CA ILE A 226 -16.28 -4.13 -19.62
C ILE A 226 -16.45 -5.58 -19.19
N THR A 227 -15.36 -6.17 -18.72
CA THR A 227 -15.39 -7.48 -18.07
C THR A 227 -15.03 -7.27 -16.60
N ASN A 228 -15.88 -7.72 -15.70
CA ASN A 228 -15.56 -7.72 -14.28
C ASN A 228 -14.49 -8.80 -14.00
N LYS A 229 -13.35 -8.38 -13.50
CA LYS A 229 -12.20 -9.24 -13.18
C LYS A 229 -11.66 -8.85 -11.80
N GLU A 230 -10.76 -9.66 -11.27
CA GLU A 230 -9.98 -9.26 -10.10
C GLU A 230 -9.25 -7.94 -10.32
N SER A 231 -9.09 -7.17 -9.25
CA SER A 231 -8.34 -5.91 -9.30
C SER A 231 -6.93 -6.15 -9.81
N PRO A 232 -6.39 -5.27 -10.65
CA PRO A 232 -5.01 -5.38 -11.10
C PRO A 232 -4.03 -5.16 -9.93
N GLU A 233 -2.82 -5.70 -10.04
CA GLU A 233 -1.81 -5.66 -8.98
C GLU A 233 -1.45 -4.24 -8.50
N TRP A 234 -1.56 -3.23 -9.38
CA TRP A 234 -1.29 -1.83 -9.01
C TRP A 234 -2.40 -1.22 -8.13
N LEU A 235 -3.57 -1.85 -8.05
CA LEU A 235 -4.72 -1.40 -7.24
C LEU A 235 -4.87 -2.22 -5.95
N LYS A 236 -4.24 -3.39 -5.89
CA LYS A 236 -4.16 -4.23 -4.69
C LYS A 236 -3.07 -3.72 -3.75
#